data_ccb697d0d8f3f55aabf6512b665c645f
#
_entry.id   ccb697d0d8f3f55aabf6512b665c645f
#
_cell.length_a   1.000
_cell.length_b   1.000
_cell.length_c   1.000
_cell.angle_alpha   90.00
_cell.angle_beta   90.00
_cell.angle_gamma   90.00
#
_symmetry.space_group_name_H-M   'P 1'
#
loop_
_entity.id
_entity.type
_entity.pdbx_description
1 polymer ?
#
loop_
_entity_poly.entity_id
_entity_poly.type
_entity_poly.pdbx_seq_one_letter_code
_entity_poly.pdbx_strand_id
1 'polypeptide(L)'
;MQVMKDFKTLDVIKAKRHIAMALLVISTAILFTSCYNSNMSTFNGNRVGNDDYFAVDCTMMNCKESHTISMEEGDDFQVVFEVVSGEMNIAIKAPSGAIAYKGNGVYSSRFRVTALETGEYEITLDAKRFKGSVSFTKVKR
;
A
#
# COMPACT_ATOMS: atom_id res chain seq x y z
N MET A 1 -46.44 -35.23 41.13
CA MET A 1 -46.52 -34.47 39.86
C MET A 1 -45.67 -33.19 39.86
N GLN A 2 -45.37 -32.65 41.02
CA GLN A 2 -44.48 -31.46 41.19
C GLN A 2 -43.02 -31.77 40.91
N VAL A 3 -42.47 -32.88 41.42
CA VAL A 3 -41.06 -33.30 41.31
C VAL A 3 -40.62 -33.53 39.86
N MET A 4 -41.50 -33.95 38.98
CA MET A 4 -41.18 -34.20 37.56
C MET A 4 -41.11 -32.94 36.71
N LYS A 5 -41.75 -31.84 37.14
CA LYS A 5 -41.65 -30.53 36.52
C LYS A 5 -40.31 -29.85 36.85
N ASP A 6 -39.83 -29.99 38.07
CA ASP A 6 -38.58 -29.39 38.52
C ASP A 6 -37.36 -30.06 37.87
N PHE A 7 -37.45 -31.38 37.61
CA PHE A 7 -36.35 -32.09 36.90
C PHE A 7 -36.18 -31.61 35.44
N LYS A 8 -37.32 -31.44 34.71
CA LYS A 8 -37.27 -30.91 33.33
C LYS A 8 -36.76 -29.44 33.25
N THR A 9 -37.08 -28.66 34.26
CA THR A 9 -36.65 -27.26 34.32
C THR A 9 -35.15 -27.16 34.59
N LEU A 10 -34.62 -28.06 35.44
CA LEU A 10 -33.19 -28.10 35.77
C LEU A 10 -32.33 -28.47 34.54
N ASP A 11 -32.81 -29.44 33.75
CA ASP A 11 -32.10 -29.85 32.52
C ASP A 11 -32.10 -28.79 31.44
N VAL A 12 -33.20 -28.05 31.31
CA VAL A 12 -33.29 -26.90 30.36
C VAL A 12 -32.36 -25.77 30.77
N ILE A 13 -32.23 -25.48 32.07
CA ILE A 13 -31.33 -24.44 32.57
C ILE A 13 -29.87 -24.86 32.37
N LYS A 14 -29.51 -26.13 32.62
CA LYS A 14 -28.18 -26.65 32.34
C LYS A 14 -27.84 -26.60 30.85
N ALA A 15 -28.75 -27.01 29.97
CA ALA A 15 -28.57 -26.94 28.51
C ALA A 15 -28.39 -25.51 28.01
N LYS A 16 -29.18 -24.55 28.47
CA LYS A 16 -29.02 -23.10 28.14
C LYS A 16 -27.67 -22.55 28.58
N ARG A 17 -27.18 -22.98 29.74
CA ARG A 17 -25.86 -22.55 30.27
C ARG A 17 -24.71 -23.09 29.44
N HIS A 18 -24.77 -24.34 28.97
CA HIS A 18 -23.77 -24.92 28.08
C HIS A 18 -23.79 -24.26 26.68
N ILE A 19 -24.96 -23.95 26.13
CA ILE A 19 -25.10 -23.24 24.86
C ILE A 19 -24.55 -21.83 24.98
N ALA A 20 -24.84 -21.11 26.07
CA ALA A 20 -24.31 -19.78 26.31
C ALA A 20 -22.76 -19.76 26.43
N MET A 21 -22.18 -20.74 27.12
CA MET A 21 -20.72 -20.90 27.21
C MET A 21 -20.10 -21.29 25.87
N ALA A 22 -20.73 -22.14 25.08
CA ALA A 22 -20.25 -22.50 23.74
C ALA A 22 -20.27 -21.30 22.78
N LEU A 23 -21.33 -20.47 22.82
CA LEU A 23 -21.42 -19.25 22.03
C LEU A 23 -20.37 -18.19 22.43
N LEU A 24 -20.05 -18.11 23.73
CA LEU A 24 -19.02 -17.22 24.24
C LEU A 24 -17.61 -17.63 23.73
N VAL A 25 -17.33 -18.93 23.75
CA VAL A 25 -16.05 -19.48 23.26
C VAL A 25 -15.91 -19.28 21.74
N ILE A 26 -16.98 -19.46 20.98
CA ILE A 26 -16.98 -19.24 19.52
C ILE A 26 -16.77 -17.75 19.20
N SER A 27 -17.38 -16.82 19.96
CA SER A 27 -17.20 -15.39 19.74
C SER A 27 -15.77 -14.91 20.05
N THR A 28 -15.12 -15.48 21.05
CA THR A 28 -13.71 -15.17 21.35
C THR A 28 -12.75 -15.74 20.31
N ALA A 29 -13.04 -16.90 19.73
CA ALA A 29 -12.22 -17.50 18.68
C ALA A 29 -12.24 -16.67 17.38
N ILE A 30 -13.36 -16.02 17.07
CA ILE A 30 -13.48 -15.15 15.87
C ILE A 30 -12.64 -13.87 16.03
N LEU A 31 -12.40 -13.39 17.25
CA LEU A 31 -11.58 -12.20 17.49
C LEU A 31 -10.07 -12.43 17.27
N PHE A 32 -9.61 -13.68 17.25
CA PHE A 32 -8.21 -14.02 16.97
C PHE A 32 -7.92 -14.34 15.50
N THR A 33 -8.93 -14.39 14.62
CA THR A 33 -8.73 -14.51 13.16
C THR A 33 -8.56 -13.16 12.48
N SER A 34 -8.17 -12.09 13.21
CA SER A 34 -7.80 -10.83 12.58
C SER A 34 -6.48 -11.00 11.84
N CYS A 35 -6.59 -11.24 10.56
CA CYS A 35 -5.68 -10.82 9.51
C CYS A 35 -4.18 -10.82 9.88
N TYR A 36 -3.58 -11.99 9.85
CA TYR A 36 -2.15 -12.07 9.55
C TYR A 36 -1.95 -11.77 8.04
N ASN A 37 -2.30 -10.56 7.63
CA ASN A 37 -1.82 -9.99 6.38
C ASN A 37 -0.40 -9.50 6.63
N SER A 38 0.55 -10.40 6.53
CA SER A 38 1.98 -10.09 6.53
C SER A 38 2.43 -9.47 5.21
N ASN A 39 1.77 -8.42 4.76
CA ASN A 39 2.38 -7.42 3.92
C ASN A 39 3.14 -6.47 4.85
N MET A 40 4.23 -6.95 5.43
CA MET A 40 5.13 -6.10 6.18
C MET A 40 5.67 -5.06 5.20
N SER A 41 5.15 -3.84 5.32
CA SER A 41 5.72 -2.68 4.65
C SER A 41 7.17 -2.55 5.12
N THR A 42 8.11 -2.76 4.22
CA THR A 42 9.53 -2.71 4.54
C THR A 42 10.20 -1.69 3.64
N PHE A 43 10.93 -0.78 4.25
CA PHE A 43 11.79 0.16 3.55
C PHE A 43 13.16 0.21 4.25
N ASN A 44 14.22 -0.05 3.49
CA ASN A 44 15.60 0.10 3.94
C ASN A 44 16.39 0.84 2.85
N GLY A 45 16.61 2.12 3.07
CA GLY A 45 17.26 2.99 2.10
C GLY A 45 17.12 4.46 2.46
N ASN A 46 17.32 5.29 1.47
CA ASN A 46 17.17 6.74 1.56
C ASN A 46 16.10 7.24 0.61
N ARG A 47 15.36 8.27 1.03
CA ARG A 47 14.42 9.00 0.19
C ARG A 47 14.63 10.49 0.38
N VAL A 48 14.58 11.21 -0.72
CA VAL A 48 14.71 12.67 -0.76
C VAL A 48 13.61 13.20 -1.66
N GLY A 49 12.91 14.25 -1.23
CA GLY A 49 11.88 14.92 -2.02
C GLY A 49 11.84 16.40 -1.71
N ASN A 50 11.63 17.20 -2.75
CA ASN A 50 11.34 18.62 -2.71
C ASN A 50 10.46 19.00 -3.90
N ASP A 51 10.22 20.29 -4.13
CA ASP A 51 9.33 20.79 -5.19
C ASP A 51 9.79 20.49 -6.62
N ASP A 52 11.08 20.18 -6.82
CA ASP A 52 11.68 19.95 -8.14
C ASP A 52 12.30 18.55 -8.31
N TYR A 53 12.34 17.76 -7.23
CA TYR A 53 13.08 16.51 -7.24
C TYR A 53 12.48 15.50 -6.26
N PHE A 54 12.40 14.24 -6.70
CA PHE A 54 12.07 13.10 -5.84
C PHE A 54 12.96 11.92 -6.18
N ALA A 55 13.57 11.30 -5.18
CA ALA A 55 14.39 10.11 -5.36
C ALA A 55 14.26 9.13 -4.20
N VAL A 56 14.37 7.85 -4.57
CA VAL A 56 14.47 6.72 -3.67
C VAL A 56 15.66 5.89 -4.09
N ASP A 57 16.55 5.59 -3.13
CA ASP A 57 17.64 4.64 -3.26
C ASP A 57 17.55 3.63 -2.12
N CYS A 58 17.38 2.36 -2.43
CA CYS A 58 17.09 1.37 -1.41
C CYS A 58 17.73 0.01 -1.67
N THR A 59 18.06 -0.65 -0.58
CA THR A 59 18.51 -2.04 -0.55
C THR A 59 17.34 -3.02 -0.41
N MET A 60 16.19 -2.53 0.07
CA MET A 60 14.93 -3.27 0.16
C MET A 60 13.75 -2.30 0.24
N MET A 61 12.80 -2.44 -0.68
CA MET A 61 11.52 -1.74 -0.64
C MET A 61 10.38 -2.71 -0.97
N ASN A 62 9.43 -2.81 -0.06
CA ASN A 62 8.20 -3.61 -0.23
C ASN A 62 7.02 -2.82 0.31
N CYS A 63 6.81 -1.62 -0.25
CA CYS A 63 5.77 -0.68 0.15
C CYS A 63 5.41 0.27 -0.99
N LYS A 64 4.40 1.10 -0.72
CA LYS A 64 4.04 2.22 -1.59
C LYS A 64 4.61 3.52 -1.03
N GLU A 65 5.10 4.36 -1.93
CA GLU A 65 5.52 5.73 -1.64
C GLU A 65 4.87 6.67 -2.64
N SER A 66 4.61 7.90 -2.24
CA SER A 66 4.13 8.96 -3.13
C SER A 66 4.80 10.29 -2.82
N HIS A 67 4.93 11.10 -3.86
CA HIS A 67 5.46 12.46 -3.77
C HIS A 67 4.80 13.33 -4.83
N THR A 68 4.63 14.62 -4.53
CA THR A 68 4.02 15.59 -5.42
C THR A 68 5.06 16.60 -5.88
N ILE A 69 5.09 16.88 -7.19
CA ILE A 69 5.95 17.90 -7.80
C ILE A 69 5.07 18.84 -8.60
N SER A 70 5.25 20.14 -8.39
CA SER A 70 4.55 21.19 -9.13
C SER A 70 5.23 21.42 -10.49
N MET A 71 4.45 21.28 -11.58
CA MET A 71 4.93 21.40 -12.97
C MET A 71 4.21 22.53 -13.70
N GLU A 72 4.88 23.16 -14.64
CA GLU A 72 4.25 24.02 -15.65
C GLU A 72 4.03 23.22 -16.93
N GLU A 73 3.02 23.57 -17.70
CA GLU A 73 2.80 22.96 -19.02
C GLU A 73 4.06 23.10 -19.89
N GLY A 74 4.53 21.98 -20.43
CA GLY A 74 5.75 21.90 -21.23
C GLY A 74 7.01 21.51 -20.45
N ASP A 75 7.01 21.55 -19.11
CA ASP A 75 8.10 21.03 -18.30
C ASP A 75 8.23 19.51 -18.48
N ASP A 76 9.43 18.98 -18.29
CA ASP A 76 9.69 17.55 -18.36
C ASP A 76 10.06 16.98 -16.98
N PHE A 77 9.51 15.80 -16.65
CA PHE A 77 10.16 14.90 -15.71
C PHE A 77 11.27 14.15 -16.43
N GLN A 78 12.48 14.29 -15.98
CA GLN A 78 13.56 13.37 -16.34
C GLN A 78 13.56 12.25 -15.30
N VAL A 79 13.29 11.02 -15.75
CA VAL A 79 13.24 9.84 -14.89
C VAL A 79 14.45 8.97 -15.15
N VAL A 80 15.17 8.63 -14.07
CA VAL A 80 16.25 7.65 -14.08
C VAL A 80 15.87 6.54 -13.13
N PHE A 81 15.82 5.31 -13.64
CA PHE A 81 15.40 4.12 -12.93
C PHE A 81 16.44 3.03 -13.06
N GLU A 82 16.99 2.56 -11.94
CA GLU A 82 18.01 1.52 -11.89
C GLU A 82 17.54 0.36 -11.02
N VAL A 83 17.45 -0.81 -11.63
CA VAL A 83 16.98 -2.05 -10.99
C VAL A 83 18.13 -2.98 -10.74
N VAL A 84 18.33 -3.37 -9.48
CA VAL A 84 19.24 -4.45 -9.09
C VAL A 84 18.45 -5.75 -8.93
N SER A 85 17.28 -5.70 -8.30
CA SER A 85 16.38 -6.84 -8.16
C SER A 85 14.96 -6.40 -7.77
N GLY A 86 13.99 -7.31 -7.91
CA GLY A 86 12.58 -7.04 -7.61
C GLY A 86 11.89 -6.24 -8.71
N GLU A 87 10.75 -5.65 -8.38
CA GLU A 87 9.94 -4.86 -9.31
C GLU A 87 9.41 -3.60 -8.63
N MET A 88 9.21 -2.54 -9.42
CA MET A 88 8.58 -1.31 -8.97
C MET A 88 7.63 -0.81 -10.05
N ASN A 89 6.35 -0.65 -9.72
CA ASN A 89 5.40 0.03 -10.57
C ASN A 89 5.49 1.53 -10.33
N ILE A 90 5.57 2.30 -11.40
CA ILE A 90 5.65 3.76 -11.38
C ILE A 90 4.39 4.31 -12.03
N ALA A 91 3.71 5.23 -11.38
CA ALA A 91 2.63 6.01 -11.97
C ALA A 91 2.86 7.50 -11.73
N ILE A 92 2.59 8.32 -12.73
CA ILE A 92 2.57 9.78 -12.64
C ILE A 92 1.18 10.23 -13.04
N LYS A 93 0.49 10.88 -12.12
CA LYS A 93 -0.88 11.36 -12.29
C LYS A 93 -0.87 12.89 -12.39
N ALA A 94 -1.53 13.39 -13.41
CA ALA A 94 -1.66 14.81 -13.66
C ALA A 94 -2.69 15.49 -12.72
N PRO A 95 -2.71 16.81 -12.60
CA PRO A 95 -3.66 17.56 -11.77
C PRO A 95 -5.13 17.26 -12.08
N SER A 96 -5.47 17.07 -13.36
CA SER A 96 -6.81 16.64 -13.81
C SER A 96 -7.21 15.23 -13.36
N GLY A 97 -6.28 14.44 -12.81
CA GLY A 97 -6.46 13.04 -12.47
C GLY A 97 -6.12 12.07 -13.62
N ALA A 98 -5.76 12.58 -14.80
CA ALA A 98 -5.31 11.76 -15.91
C ALA A 98 -3.96 11.10 -15.60
N ILE A 99 -3.72 9.92 -16.15
CA ILE A 99 -2.45 9.23 -16.01
C ILE A 99 -1.49 9.76 -17.09
N ALA A 100 -0.49 10.55 -16.67
CA ALA A 100 0.57 11.04 -17.54
C ALA A 100 1.59 9.95 -17.90
N TYR A 101 1.86 9.03 -16.96
CA TYR A 101 2.73 7.87 -17.16
C TYR A 101 2.33 6.72 -16.25
N LYS A 102 2.42 5.49 -16.78
CA LYS A 102 2.32 4.27 -16.00
C LYS A 102 3.24 3.21 -16.59
N GLY A 103 4.13 2.67 -15.76
CA GLY A 103 5.05 1.62 -16.15
C GLY A 103 5.32 0.64 -15.02
N ASN A 104 5.63 -0.60 -15.39
CA ASN A 104 6.15 -1.62 -14.51
C ASN A 104 7.64 -1.75 -14.76
N GLY A 105 8.45 -1.34 -13.79
CA GLY A 105 9.90 -1.37 -13.88
C GLY A 105 10.47 -2.67 -13.35
N VAL A 106 10.90 -3.52 -14.27
CA VAL A 106 11.74 -4.71 -14.00
C VAL A 106 13.13 -4.57 -14.62
N TYR A 107 13.34 -3.49 -15.41
CA TYR A 107 14.60 -3.18 -16.07
C TYR A 107 14.97 -1.72 -15.87
N SER A 108 16.27 -1.46 -15.76
CA SER A 108 16.82 -0.09 -15.69
C SER A 108 16.47 0.68 -16.96
N SER A 109 16.05 1.93 -16.79
CA SER A 109 15.64 2.79 -17.91
C SER A 109 15.84 4.27 -17.60
N ARG A 110 15.92 5.07 -18.69
CA ARG A 110 15.89 6.54 -18.61
C ARG A 110 14.87 7.04 -19.62
N PHE A 111 13.98 7.89 -19.18
CA PHE A 111 12.94 8.44 -20.04
C PHE A 111 12.49 9.82 -19.56
N ARG A 112 11.69 10.48 -20.38
CA ARG A 112 11.08 11.77 -20.05
C ARG A 112 9.56 11.66 -20.12
N VAL A 113 8.89 12.42 -19.27
CA VAL A 113 7.44 12.58 -19.28
C VAL A 113 7.15 14.08 -19.28
N THR A 114 6.54 14.59 -20.35
CA THR A 114 6.20 16.01 -20.49
C THR A 114 4.89 16.32 -19.78
N ALA A 115 4.86 17.37 -19.00
CA ALA A 115 3.67 17.90 -18.38
C ALA A 115 2.76 18.54 -19.44
N LEU A 116 1.54 18.04 -19.58
CA LEU A 116 0.56 18.55 -20.55
C LEU A 116 -0.34 19.64 -19.98
N GLU A 117 -0.27 19.88 -18.68
CA GLU A 117 -1.03 20.89 -17.96
C GLU A 117 -0.22 21.40 -16.76
N THR A 118 -0.49 22.62 -16.35
CA THR A 118 0.14 23.22 -15.16
C THR A 118 -0.56 22.73 -13.89
N GLY A 119 0.22 22.35 -12.87
CA GLY A 119 -0.28 21.99 -11.55
C GLY A 119 0.54 20.90 -10.87
N GLU A 120 -0.03 20.29 -9.84
CA GLU A 120 0.64 19.28 -9.02
C GLU A 120 0.48 17.88 -9.62
N TYR A 121 1.61 17.26 -9.91
CA TYR A 121 1.70 15.89 -10.40
C TYR A 121 2.04 14.95 -9.26
N GLU A 122 1.21 13.93 -9.05
CA GLU A 122 1.42 12.89 -8.05
C GLU A 122 2.22 11.74 -8.66
N ILE A 123 3.42 11.50 -8.11
CA ILE A 123 4.26 10.35 -8.42
C ILE A 123 3.95 9.28 -7.40
N THR A 124 3.61 8.07 -7.85
CA THR A 124 3.39 6.91 -6.98
C THR A 124 4.35 5.79 -7.36
N LEU A 125 5.02 5.23 -6.37
CA LEU A 125 5.88 4.06 -6.46
C LEU A 125 5.22 2.92 -5.69
N ASP A 126 5.08 1.75 -6.34
CA ASP A 126 4.56 0.53 -5.71
C ASP A 126 5.59 -0.58 -5.91
N ALA A 127 6.37 -0.84 -4.87
CA ALA A 127 7.54 -1.72 -4.91
C ALA A 127 7.24 -3.08 -4.30
N LYS A 128 7.78 -4.12 -4.95
CA LYS A 128 7.76 -5.50 -4.44
C LYS A 128 9.18 -6.06 -4.42
N ARG A 129 9.71 -6.23 -3.22
CA ARG A 129 11.08 -6.72 -2.97
C ARG A 129 12.12 -5.99 -3.84
N PHE A 130 11.88 -4.71 -4.09
CA PHE A 130 12.71 -3.88 -4.95
C PHE A 130 14.02 -3.53 -4.26
N LYS A 131 15.09 -3.60 -5.02
CA LYS A 131 16.42 -3.08 -4.71
C LYS A 131 16.91 -2.30 -5.91
N GLY A 132 17.34 -1.06 -5.70
CA GLY A 132 17.78 -0.15 -6.76
C GLY A 132 17.49 1.28 -6.43
N SER A 133 17.43 2.12 -7.46
CA SER A 133 17.15 3.53 -7.32
C SER A 133 16.15 4.04 -8.37
N VAL A 134 15.42 5.09 -8.02
CA VAL A 134 14.61 5.86 -8.95
C VAL A 134 14.72 7.33 -8.62
N SER A 135 14.84 8.17 -9.61
CA SER A 135 14.80 9.62 -9.44
C SER A 135 13.93 10.29 -10.50
N PHE A 136 13.25 11.33 -10.07
CA PHE A 136 12.41 12.21 -10.87
C PHE A 136 12.96 13.61 -10.71
N THR A 137 13.41 14.24 -11.78
CA THR A 137 13.93 15.60 -11.79
C THR A 137 13.09 16.45 -12.71
N LYS A 138 12.58 17.56 -12.21
CA LYS A 138 11.91 18.57 -13.03
C LYS A 138 12.93 19.30 -13.87
N VAL A 139 12.68 19.37 -15.17
CA VAL A 139 13.47 20.11 -16.13
C VAL A 139 12.56 21.14 -16.81
N LYS A 140 12.81 22.41 -16.57
CA LYS A 140 12.09 23.51 -17.24
C LYS A 140 12.49 23.59 -18.70
N ARG A 141 11.51 23.83 -19.56
CA ARG A 141 11.72 24.15 -20.97
C ARG A 141 11.68 25.63 -21.25
#